data_79b97bb6cd6f2ae73897d7cbd526f8ab
#
_entry.id   79b97bb6cd6f2ae73897d7cbd526f8ab
#
_cell.length_a   1.000
_cell.length_b   1.000
_cell.length_c   1.000
_cell.angle_alpha   90.00
_cell.angle_beta   90.00
_cell.angle_gamma   90.00
#
_symmetry.space_group_name_H-M   'P 1'
#
loop_
_entity.id
_entity.type
_entity.pdbx_description
1 polymer ?
#
loop_
_entity_poly.entity_id
_entity_poly.type
_entity_poly.pdbx_seq_one_letter_code
_entity_poly.pdbx_strand_id
1 'polypeptide(L)'
;MRKTSLVTILFAMLITFLSACKSDSEEGGTTGKPYDPNQPIKLTSFYPENGGMATKVIINGENFGTDLSQIKVFYNEKQAAVVRSIGTKIYVITPRQPGDNCTITVEVGKDKASFEQQFSYKTQVTVSTITGMPRTEVNAVDGTLAAAQFGL
;
A
#
# COMPACT_ATOMS: atom_id res chain seq x y z
N MET A 1 -42.52 9.31 -56.55
CA MET A 1 -42.63 9.27 -55.08
C MET A 1 -41.81 8.16 -54.44
N ARG A 2 -40.52 7.98 -54.76
CA ARG A 2 -39.70 6.89 -54.22
C ARG A 2 -38.27 7.31 -53.78
N LYS A 3 -37.93 8.59 -53.96
CA LYS A 3 -36.58 9.10 -53.61
C LYS A 3 -36.46 9.70 -52.22
N THR A 4 -37.56 10.06 -51.56
CA THR A 4 -37.57 10.64 -50.22
C THR A 4 -37.44 9.60 -49.11
N SER A 5 -37.85 8.34 -49.37
CA SER A 5 -37.82 7.25 -48.39
C SER A 5 -36.39 6.74 -48.14
N LEU A 6 -35.50 6.81 -49.14
CA LEU A 6 -34.14 6.32 -49.03
C LEU A 6 -33.25 7.26 -48.20
N VAL A 7 -33.46 8.57 -48.32
CA VAL A 7 -32.72 9.60 -47.59
C VAL A 7 -33.11 9.61 -46.10
N THR A 8 -34.40 9.39 -45.81
CA THR A 8 -34.87 9.29 -44.43
C THR A 8 -34.36 8.04 -43.72
N ILE A 9 -34.21 6.91 -44.41
CA ILE A 9 -33.64 5.68 -43.85
C ILE A 9 -32.12 5.84 -43.63
N LEU A 10 -31.42 6.51 -44.54
CA LEU A 10 -29.99 6.78 -44.40
C LEU A 10 -29.70 7.74 -43.25
N PHE A 11 -30.57 8.74 -43.01
CA PHE A 11 -30.44 9.69 -41.92
C PHE A 11 -30.79 9.07 -40.54
N ALA A 12 -31.73 8.12 -40.50
CA ALA A 12 -32.06 7.37 -39.29
C ALA A 12 -30.94 6.39 -38.86
N MET A 13 -30.19 5.85 -39.85
CA MET A 13 -29.09 4.93 -39.61
C MET A 13 -27.81 5.64 -39.12
N LEU A 14 -27.65 6.94 -39.41
CA LEU A 14 -26.50 7.75 -38.99
C LEU A 14 -26.60 8.21 -37.51
N ILE A 15 -27.80 8.23 -36.94
CA ILE A 15 -28.01 8.69 -35.55
C ILE A 15 -27.71 7.58 -34.51
N THR A 16 -27.62 6.32 -34.94
CA THR A 16 -27.37 5.20 -34.01
C THR A 16 -25.89 4.96 -33.66
N PHE A 17 -24.95 5.67 -34.30
CA PHE A 17 -23.52 5.52 -34.04
C PHE A 17 -22.92 6.53 -33.03
N LEU A 18 -23.72 7.41 -32.44
CA LEU A 18 -23.23 8.46 -31.51
C LEU A 18 -23.40 8.13 -30.04
N SER A 19 -23.71 6.88 -29.65
CA SER A 19 -23.95 6.50 -28.27
C SER A 19 -22.91 5.52 -27.71
N ALA A 20 -21.63 5.69 -28.00
CA ALA A 20 -20.59 4.87 -27.41
C ALA A 20 -19.30 5.67 -27.16
N CYS A 21 -19.42 6.82 -26.51
CA CYS A 21 -18.30 7.38 -25.74
C CYS A 21 -18.76 7.44 -24.30
N LYS A 22 -18.58 6.33 -23.58
CA LYS A 22 -18.51 6.34 -22.14
C LYS A 22 -17.15 6.92 -21.83
N SER A 23 -17.11 8.20 -21.51
CA SER A 23 -15.94 8.82 -20.92
C SER A 23 -15.73 8.15 -19.57
N ASP A 24 -14.75 7.25 -19.48
CA ASP A 24 -14.16 6.89 -18.21
C ASP A 24 -13.44 8.14 -17.69
N SER A 25 -14.18 8.99 -17.00
CA SER A 25 -13.61 9.96 -16.11
C SER A 25 -12.95 9.14 -14.99
N GLU A 26 -11.64 9.06 -15.00
CA GLU A 26 -10.85 8.67 -13.83
C GLU A 26 -11.02 9.74 -12.74
N GLU A 27 -12.21 9.82 -12.17
CA GLU A 27 -12.33 10.31 -10.82
C GLU A 27 -11.74 9.21 -9.92
N GLY A 28 -10.80 9.59 -9.04
CA GLY A 28 -10.14 8.72 -8.06
C GLY A 28 -11.11 8.06 -7.07
N GLY A 29 -12.20 7.53 -7.57
CA GLY A 29 -13.16 6.72 -6.86
C GLY A 29 -12.54 5.35 -6.59
N THR A 30 -12.61 4.90 -5.37
CA THR A 30 -12.31 3.54 -4.93
C THR A 30 -13.22 2.55 -5.65
N THR A 31 -12.82 2.16 -6.87
CA THR A 31 -13.49 1.12 -7.66
C THR A 31 -13.22 -0.25 -7.04
N GLY A 32 -13.80 -0.51 -5.87
CA GLY A 32 -13.68 -1.77 -5.18
C GLY A 32 -15.02 -2.19 -4.59
N LYS A 33 -15.21 -3.50 -4.44
CA LYS A 33 -16.41 -4.04 -3.80
C LYS A 33 -16.39 -3.69 -2.30
N PRO A 34 -17.49 -3.19 -1.71
CA PRO A 34 -17.55 -2.98 -0.27
C PRO A 34 -17.46 -4.30 0.50
N TYR A 35 -17.08 -4.23 1.77
CA TYR A 35 -17.04 -5.37 2.67
C TYR A 35 -18.46 -5.93 2.88
N ASP A 36 -18.59 -7.26 2.75
CA ASP A 36 -19.83 -7.99 3.01
C ASP A 36 -19.71 -8.75 4.35
N PRO A 37 -20.44 -8.36 5.40
CA PRO A 37 -20.35 -9.00 6.71
C PRO A 37 -20.90 -10.43 6.76
N ASN A 38 -21.53 -10.92 5.69
CA ASN A 38 -22.02 -12.29 5.56
C ASN A 38 -21.01 -13.24 4.90
N GLN A 39 -19.88 -12.71 4.42
CA GLN A 39 -18.82 -13.50 3.82
C GLN A 39 -17.52 -13.30 4.62
N PRO A 40 -16.78 -14.35 4.96
CA PRO A 40 -15.50 -14.21 5.64
C PRO A 40 -14.49 -13.52 4.72
N ILE A 41 -13.54 -12.80 5.32
CA ILE A 41 -12.35 -12.35 4.60
C ILE A 41 -11.47 -13.55 4.26
N LYS A 42 -10.81 -13.49 3.09
CA LYS A 42 -9.92 -14.53 2.63
C LYS A 42 -8.58 -13.95 2.26
N LEU A 43 -7.52 -14.47 2.86
CA LEU A 43 -6.15 -14.10 2.56
C LEU A 43 -5.56 -15.06 1.54
N THR A 44 -4.90 -14.53 0.50
CA THR A 44 -4.31 -15.35 -0.58
C THR A 44 -2.79 -15.27 -0.55
N SER A 45 -2.23 -14.10 -0.57
CA SER A 45 -0.78 -13.87 -0.60
C SER A 45 -0.44 -12.45 -0.19
N PHE A 46 0.84 -12.21 0.08
CA PHE A 46 1.36 -10.87 0.24
C PHE A 46 2.73 -10.74 -0.45
N TYR A 47 3.08 -9.53 -0.84
CA TYR A 47 4.36 -9.22 -1.49
C TYR A 47 4.79 -7.79 -1.17
N PRO A 48 6.09 -7.55 -0.91
CA PRO A 48 7.18 -8.51 -0.76
C PRO A 48 7.07 -9.34 0.52
N GLU A 49 7.74 -10.50 0.55
CA GLU A 49 7.76 -11.41 1.71
C GLU A 49 8.77 -10.97 2.78
N ASN A 50 9.59 -9.99 2.47
CA ASN A 50 10.57 -9.44 3.40
C ASN A 50 10.78 -7.95 3.18
N GLY A 51 11.26 -7.26 4.20
CA GLY A 51 11.58 -5.83 4.15
C GLY A 51 11.73 -5.24 5.54
N GLY A 52 12.10 -3.97 5.61
CA GLY A 52 12.24 -3.22 6.86
C GLY A 52 11.10 -2.24 7.10
N MET A 53 11.33 -1.28 7.99
CA MET A 53 10.42 -0.18 8.25
C MET A 53 10.07 0.56 6.95
N ALA A 54 8.81 0.96 6.82
CA ALA A 54 8.28 1.69 5.68
C ALA A 54 8.27 0.91 4.34
N THR A 55 8.55 -0.40 4.35
CA THR A 55 8.34 -1.24 3.17
C THR A 55 6.86 -1.25 2.80
N LYS A 56 6.58 -0.98 1.52
CA LYS A 56 5.22 -1.07 0.97
C LYS A 56 4.91 -2.53 0.69
N VAL A 57 3.86 -3.06 1.30
CA VAL A 57 3.41 -4.44 1.13
C VAL A 57 2.01 -4.43 0.54
N ILE A 58 1.77 -5.33 -0.42
CA ILE A 58 0.46 -5.57 -1.02
C ILE A 58 -0.05 -6.90 -0.48
N ILE A 59 -1.20 -6.88 0.14
CA ILE A 59 -1.91 -8.06 0.62
C ILE A 59 -3.02 -8.36 -0.38
N ASN A 60 -3.04 -9.56 -0.95
CA ASN A 60 -4.06 -10.04 -1.86
C ASN A 60 -5.06 -10.94 -1.12
N GLY A 61 -6.32 -10.84 -1.50
CA GLY A 61 -7.37 -11.64 -0.90
C GLY A 61 -8.75 -11.27 -1.41
N GLU A 62 -9.76 -11.57 -0.61
CA GLU A 62 -11.16 -11.31 -0.94
C GLU A 62 -11.89 -10.67 0.24
N ASN A 63 -12.91 -9.87 -0.07
CA ASN A 63 -13.85 -9.27 0.88
C ASN A 63 -13.22 -8.27 1.87
N PHE A 64 -12.20 -7.52 1.46
CA PHE A 64 -11.59 -6.51 2.33
C PHE A 64 -12.40 -5.22 2.43
N GLY A 65 -13.26 -4.94 1.44
CA GLY A 65 -13.95 -3.66 1.35
C GLY A 65 -13.01 -2.51 0.94
N THR A 66 -13.57 -1.32 0.91
CA THR A 66 -12.85 -0.09 0.51
C THR A 66 -12.78 0.95 1.63
N ASP A 67 -13.51 0.73 2.72
CA ASP A 67 -13.52 1.61 3.87
C ASP A 67 -12.31 1.32 4.78
N LEU A 68 -11.31 2.19 4.72
CA LEU A 68 -10.08 2.04 5.48
C LEU A 68 -10.28 2.13 7.00
N SER A 69 -11.36 2.73 7.46
CA SER A 69 -11.66 2.84 8.90
C SER A 69 -12.00 1.47 9.53
N GLN A 70 -12.47 0.53 8.71
CA GLN A 70 -12.81 -0.82 9.13
C GLN A 70 -11.67 -1.82 8.95
N ILE A 71 -10.55 -1.41 8.32
CA ILE A 71 -9.44 -2.29 7.99
C ILE A 71 -8.27 -2.02 8.94
N LYS A 72 -7.82 -3.06 9.63
CA LYS A 72 -6.60 -3.02 10.44
C LYS A 72 -5.68 -4.15 10.02
N VAL A 73 -4.41 -3.85 9.91
CA VAL A 73 -3.38 -4.83 9.59
C VAL A 73 -2.31 -4.78 10.67
N PHE A 74 -1.90 -5.96 11.15
CA PHE A 74 -0.91 -6.10 12.20
C PHE A 74 0.24 -6.96 11.71
N TYR A 75 1.44 -6.58 12.10
CA TYR A 75 2.66 -7.37 12.04
C TYR A 75 3.00 -7.79 13.49
N ASN A 76 2.71 -9.04 13.84
CA ASN A 76 2.60 -9.48 15.23
C ASN A 76 1.62 -8.55 15.99
N GLU A 77 2.10 -7.82 17.00
CA GLU A 77 1.28 -6.88 17.79
C GLU A 77 1.33 -5.43 17.27
N LYS A 78 2.19 -5.14 16.27
CA LYS A 78 2.37 -3.78 15.76
C LYS A 78 1.41 -3.50 14.60
N GLN A 79 0.57 -2.49 14.76
CA GLN A 79 -0.34 -2.07 13.71
C GLN A 79 0.43 -1.40 12.57
N ALA A 80 0.14 -1.80 11.35
CA ALA A 80 0.64 -1.21 10.12
C ALA A 80 -0.29 -0.07 9.63
N ALA A 81 0.28 0.88 8.91
CA ALA A 81 -0.51 1.91 8.25
C ALA A 81 -1.14 1.35 6.97
N VAL A 82 -2.46 1.32 6.92
CA VAL A 82 -3.22 0.98 5.71
C VAL A 82 -3.35 2.22 4.85
N VAL A 83 -2.83 2.15 3.61
CA VAL A 83 -2.81 3.29 2.69
C VAL A 83 -4.01 3.27 1.75
N ARG A 84 -4.38 2.09 1.26
CA ARG A 84 -5.46 1.91 0.29
C ARG A 84 -6.03 0.49 0.37
N SER A 85 -7.30 0.35 0.04
CA SER A 85 -7.95 -0.94 -0.25
C SER A 85 -8.82 -0.81 -1.50
N ILE A 86 -8.84 -1.88 -2.31
CA ILE A 86 -9.71 -2.00 -3.49
C ILE A 86 -10.64 -3.22 -3.37
N GLY A 87 -10.85 -3.71 -2.14
CA GLY A 87 -11.70 -4.86 -1.87
C GLY A 87 -11.02 -6.22 -2.04
N THR A 88 -10.08 -6.36 -2.97
CA THR A 88 -9.28 -7.58 -3.20
C THR A 88 -7.79 -7.40 -2.90
N LYS A 89 -7.36 -6.16 -2.68
CA LYS A 89 -5.98 -5.84 -2.32
C LYS A 89 -5.96 -4.76 -1.25
N ILE A 90 -5.09 -4.93 -0.27
CA ILE A 90 -4.77 -3.92 0.72
C ILE A 90 -3.31 -3.50 0.53
N TYR A 91 -3.07 -2.20 0.50
CA TYR A 91 -1.75 -1.60 0.45
C TYR A 91 -1.39 -1.09 1.83
N VAL A 92 -0.32 -1.65 2.40
CA VAL A 92 0.12 -1.32 3.76
C VAL A 92 1.58 -0.91 3.81
N ILE A 93 1.92 -0.18 4.84
CA ILE A 93 3.31 0.20 5.14
C ILE A 93 3.72 -0.54 6.40
N THR A 94 4.83 -1.30 6.31
CA THR A 94 5.39 -2.08 7.41
C THR A 94 5.74 -1.17 8.60
N PRO A 95 5.30 -1.50 9.82
CA PRO A 95 5.58 -0.71 11.01
C PRO A 95 7.04 -0.83 11.44
N ARG A 96 7.42 0.00 12.41
CA ARG A 96 8.76 -0.03 12.99
C ARG A 96 8.91 -1.19 13.98
N GLN A 97 9.92 -2.03 13.79
CA GLN A 97 10.35 -3.10 14.71
C GLN A 97 9.21 -4.00 15.21
N PRO A 98 8.50 -4.71 14.33
CA PRO A 98 7.46 -5.66 14.74
C PRO A 98 8.00 -7.01 15.18
N GLY A 99 9.31 -7.25 15.09
CA GLY A 99 10.02 -8.51 15.29
C GLY A 99 10.67 -9.01 14.00
N ASP A 100 11.55 -10.02 14.09
CA ASP A 100 12.29 -10.53 12.92
C ASP A 100 11.41 -11.35 11.97
N ASN A 101 10.56 -12.21 12.52
CA ASN A 101 9.54 -12.96 11.80
C ASN A 101 8.17 -12.53 12.26
N CYS A 102 7.39 -11.98 11.34
CA CYS A 102 6.10 -11.38 11.65
C CYS A 102 4.95 -12.14 11.03
N THR A 103 4.01 -12.54 11.84
CA THR A 103 2.69 -12.99 11.35
C THR A 103 1.89 -11.76 10.96
N ILE A 104 1.44 -11.73 9.69
CA ILE A 104 0.54 -10.68 9.22
C ILE A 104 -0.89 -11.10 9.51
N THR A 105 -1.59 -10.27 10.26
CA THR A 105 -3.00 -10.43 10.61
C THR A 105 -3.79 -9.27 10.02
N VAL A 106 -4.91 -9.59 9.38
CA VAL A 106 -5.84 -8.62 8.80
C VAL A 106 -7.17 -8.72 9.54
N GLU A 107 -7.68 -7.57 9.96
CA GLU A 107 -9.00 -7.42 10.56
C GLU A 107 -9.83 -6.49 9.68
N VAL A 108 -11.05 -6.91 9.34
CA VAL A 108 -12.01 -6.09 8.59
C VAL A 108 -13.37 -6.21 9.26
N GLY A 109 -13.88 -5.10 9.76
CA GLY A 109 -15.12 -5.10 10.52
C GLY A 109 -15.05 -6.05 11.72
N LYS A 110 -15.79 -7.15 11.68
CA LYS A 110 -15.81 -8.20 12.70
C LYS A 110 -14.91 -9.40 12.40
N ASP A 111 -14.40 -9.49 11.17
CA ASP A 111 -13.64 -10.63 10.69
C ASP A 111 -12.15 -10.43 10.92
N LYS A 112 -11.47 -11.54 11.21
CA LYS A 112 -10.04 -11.60 11.44
C LYS A 112 -9.45 -12.83 10.76
N ALA A 113 -8.35 -12.64 10.04
CA ALA A 113 -7.58 -13.71 9.43
C ALA A 113 -6.08 -13.43 9.52
N SER A 114 -5.27 -14.48 9.57
CA SER A 114 -3.81 -14.40 9.63
C SER A 114 -3.19 -15.28 8.56
N PHE A 115 -2.05 -14.86 8.03
CA PHE A 115 -1.25 -15.71 7.15
C PHE A 115 -0.49 -16.75 7.96
N GLU A 116 -0.37 -17.96 7.43
CA GLU A 116 0.57 -18.98 7.93
C GLU A 116 2.01 -18.62 7.57
N GLN A 117 2.20 -18.05 6.37
CA GLN A 117 3.48 -17.53 5.91
C GLN A 117 3.87 -16.30 6.72
N GLN A 118 5.11 -16.26 7.18
CA GLN A 118 5.65 -15.14 7.95
C GLN A 118 6.36 -14.13 7.04
N PHE A 119 6.22 -12.85 7.36
CA PHE A 119 7.01 -11.78 6.78
C PHE A 119 8.35 -11.68 7.49
N SER A 120 9.46 -11.76 6.75
CA SER A 120 10.80 -11.60 7.29
C SER A 120 11.16 -10.12 7.42
N TYR A 121 11.17 -9.61 8.66
CA TYR A 121 11.53 -8.22 8.91
C TYR A 121 13.04 -8.04 8.97
N LYS A 122 13.56 -7.10 8.19
CA LYS A 122 14.98 -6.75 8.14
C LYS A 122 15.23 -5.44 8.85
N THR A 123 15.92 -5.48 9.97
CA THR A 123 16.42 -4.27 10.64
C THR A 123 17.71 -3.84 9.97
N GLN A 124 17.68 -2.68 9.31
CA GLN A 124 18.89 -2.06 8.78
C GLN A 124 19.30 -0.91 9.69
N VAL A 125 20.46 -1.03 10.29
CA VAL A 125 21.07 0.03 11.10
C VAL A 125 22.26 0.57 10.33
N THR A 126 22.22 1.85 9.98
CA THR A 126 23.36 2.55 9.41
C THR A 126 23.95 3.44 10.48
N VAL A 127 25.20 3.20 10.83
CA VAL A 127 25.95 4.04 11.74
C VAL A 127 26.92 4.88 10.92
N SER A 128 26.83 6.18 11.06
CA SER A 128 27.78 7.12 10.44
C SER A 128 28.34 8.06 11.49
N THR A 129 29.61 8.40 11.37
CA THR A 129 30.23 9.43 12.21
C THR A 129 29.70 10.79 11.77
N ILE A 130 28.98 11.47 12.67
CA ILE A 130 28.46 12.82 12.41
C ILE A 130 29.56 13.85 12.64
N THR A 131 30.46 13.58 13.60
CA THR A 131 31.54 14.48 13.98
C THR A 131 32.68 13.69 14.62
N GLY A 132 33.89 14.25 14.54
CA GLY A 132 35.09 13.71 15.16
C GLY A 132 35.96 12.91 14.19
N MET A 133 37.29 12.99 14.40
CA MET A 133 38.32 12.19 13.73
C MET A 133 38.85 11.12 14.70
N PRO A 134 39.41 10.00 14.18
CA PRO A 134 40.16 9.06 15.00
C PRO A 134 41.29 9.82 15.72
N ARG A 135 41.36 9.63 17.00
CA ARG A 135 42.25 10.39 17.85
C ARG A 135 43.70 9.94 17.73
N THR A 136 44.61 10.88 17.55
CA THR A 136 46.06 10.66 17.65
C THR A 136 46.69 11.43 18.80
N GLU A 137 45.99 12.45 19.36
CA GLU A 137 46.53 13.30 20.43
C GLU A 137 45.46 13.69 21.48
N VAL A 138 45.95 14.19 22.63
CA VAL A 138 45.18 14.38 23.87
C VAL A 138 44.34 15.68 23.89
N ASN A 139 44.42 16.52 22.93
CA ASN A 139 43.77 17.85 22.92
C ASN A 139 42.53 17.88 22.10
N ALA A 140 41.47 18.51 22.67
CA ALA A 140 40.29 18.82 21.92
C ALA A 140 40.57 19.88 20.85
N VAL A 141 40.09 19.71 19.66
CA VAL A 141 40.22 20.66 18.55
C VAL A 141 38.84 21.05 18.06
N ASP A 142 38.56 22.35 18.10
CA ASP A 142 37.34 22.91 17.53
C ASP A 142 37.49 23.01 16.00
N GLY A 143 36.37 22.73 15.31
CA GLY A 143 36.36 22.79 13.86
C GLY A 143 34.97 22.53 13.29
N THR A 144 34.92 22.29 11.98
CA THR A 144 33.66 21.82 11.34
C THR A 144 33.27 20.47 11.88
N LEU A 145 32.01 20.06 11.73
CA LEU A 145 31.47 18.76 12.24
C LEU A 145 32.35 17.55 11.86
N ALA A 146 33.02 17.60 10.68
CA ALA A 146 33.89 16.54 10.22
C ALA A 146 35.30 16.59 10.83
N ALA A 147 35.75 17.75 11.32
CA ALA A 147 37.12 18.01 11.79
C ALA A 147 37.24 18.17 13.31
N ALA A 148 36.14 18.32 14.02
CA ALA A 148 36.15 18.47 15.46
C ALA A 148 36.64 17.19 16.16
N GLN A 149 37.49 17.39 17.19
CA GLN A 149 38.02 16.30 18.02
C GLN A 149 37.60 16.51 19.49
N PHE A 150 37.12 15.48 20.12
CA PHE A 150 36.76 15.52 21.55
C PHE A 150 37.95 15.06 22.38
N GLY A 151 38.40 15.91 23.34
CA GLY A 151 39.33 15.51 24.39
C GLY A 151 38.70 14.53 25.38
N LEU A 152 39.49 13.68 26.00
CA LEU A 152 39.08 12.87 27.19
C LEU A 152 39.35 13.64 28.43
#